data_7990479d0ed67fc51cf0fe012d09efe0
#
_entry.id   7990479d0ed67fc51cf0fe012d09efe0
#
_cell.length_a   1.000
_cell.length_b   1.000
_cell.length_c   1.000
_cell.angle_alpha   90.00
_cell.angle_beta   90.00
_cell.angle_gamma   90.00
#
_symmetry.space_group_name_H-M   'P 1'
#
loop_
_entity.id
_entity.type
_entity.pdbx_description
1 polymer ?
#
loop_
_entity_poly.entity_id
_entity_poly.type
_entity_poly.pdbx_seq_one_letter_code
_entity_poly.pdbx_strand_id
1 'polypeptide(L)'
;MTASVIDAAAAASLLRDGQTVGLDGFTLMGVADEVYAAIQRSYLETGSPRALTVVHAAGQANRQVGLERFAEPGLVTRIIGSHWGLAPRLGTLINDDGVEGVCLPQGQLSALLRAIASGRP
;
A
#
# COMPACT_ATOMS: atom_id res chain seq x y z
N MET A 1 -17.53 -21.54 -4.22
CA MET A 1 -16.17 -21.04 -3.87
C MET A 1 -16.06 -20.96 -2.37
N THR A 2 -15.07 -21.59 -1.76
CA THR A 2 -14.87 -21.61 -0.31
C THR A 2 -13.80 -20.59 0.06
N ALA A 3 -14.08 -19.70 1.00
CA ALA A 3 -13.08 -18.80 1.55
C ALA A 3 -12.10 -19.60 2.41
N SER A 4 -10.81 -19.31 2.31
CA SER A 4 -9.78 -19.88 3.17
C SER A 4 -9.24 -18.82 4.13
N VAL A 5 -8.93 -19.26 5.36
CA VAL A 5 -8.23 -18.44 6.34
C VAL A 5 -6.74 -18.72 6.21
N ILE A 6 -5.95 -17.68 6.00
CA ILE A 6 -4.49 -17.77 5.88
C ILE A 6 -3.85 -16.76 6.84
N ASP A 7 -2.59 -16.99 7.21
CA ASP A 7 -1.84 -16.04 8.03
C ASP A 7 -1.27 -14.88 7.19
N ALA A 8 -0.70 -13.89 7.87
CA ALA A 8 -0.18 -12.70 7.22
C ALA A 8 1.01 -13.00 6.30
N ALA A 9 1.86 -13.96 6.64
CA ALA A 9 2.98 -14.37 5.81
C ALA A 9 2.51 -15.03 4.50
N ALA A 10 1.52 -15.92 4.58
CA ALA A 10 0.90 -16.52 3.42
C ALA A 10 0.20 -15.47 2.54
N ALA A 11 -0.49 -14.49 3.14
CA ALA A 11 -1.10 -13.38 2.40
C ALA A 11 -0.03 -12.54 1.68
N ALA A 12 1.07 -12.19 2.34
CA ALA A 12 2.17 -11.46 1.71
C ALA A 12 2.81 -12.23 0.55
N SER A 13 2.89 -13.56 0.65
CA SER A 13 3.46 -14.41 -0.39
C SER A 13 2.64 -14.47 -1.69
N LEU A 14 1.40 -14.00 -1.67
CA LEU A 14 0.58 -13.89 -2.88
C LEU A 14 1.00 -12.72 -3.78
N LEU A 15 1.73 -11.75 -3.22
CA LEU A 15 2.18 -10.58 -3.97
C LEU A 15 3.41 -10.91 -4.81
N ARG A 16 3.41 -10.39 -6.02
CA ARG A 16 4.52 -10.49 -6.98
C ARG A 16 5.11 -9.12 -7.25
N ASP A 17 6.35 -9.09 -7.68
CA ASP A 17 7.03 -7.86 -8.09
C ASP A 17 6.21 -7.11 -9.16
N GLY A 18 6.13 -5.79 -9.04
CA GLY A 18 5.47 -4.92 -10.00
C GLY A 18 3.94 -4.90 -9.94
N GLN A 19 3.31 -5.63 -9.04
CA GLN A 19 1.86 -5.64 -8.93
C GLN A 19 1.29 -4.34 -8.37
N THR A 20 0.02 -4.07 -8.70
CA THR A 20 -0.78 -3.03 -8.08
C THR A 20 -1.55 -3.61 -6.90
N VAL A 21 -1.46 -2.96 -5.75
CA VAL A 21 -2.10 -3.36 -4.50
C VAL A 21 -3.04 -2.26 -4.03
N GLY A 22 -4.31 -2.61 -3.86
CA GLY A 22 -5.29 -1.74 -3.21
C GLY A 22 -5.25 -1.92 -1.69
N LEU A 23 -5.13 -0.83 -0.95
CA LEU A 23 -5.14 -0.83 0.51
C LEU A 23 -6.38 -0.11 1.03
N ASP A 24 -6.98 -0.64 2.08
CA ASP A 24 -8.15 -0.03 2.72
C ASP A 24 -7.87 0.27 4.20
N GLY A 25 -8.65 1.19 4.75
CA GLY A 25 -8.59 1.61 6.14
C GLY A 25 -8.57 3.13 6.30
N PHE A 26 -8.71 3.56 7.55
CA PHE A 26 -8.66 4.97 7.94
C PHE A 26 -7.83 5.13 9.22
N THR A 27 -6.75 5.90 9.18
CA THR A 27 -5.71 5.90 10.21
C THR A 27 -5.22 4.47 10.47
N LEU A 28 -5.60 3.81 11.55
CA LEU A 28 -5.34 2.37 11.76
C LEU A 28 -6.63 1.54 11.85
N MET A 29 -7.79 2.14 11.66
CA MET A 29 -9.05 1.41 11.67
C MET A 29 -9.24 0.66 10.35
N GLY A 30 -9.46 -0.65 10.44
CA GLY A 30 -9.65 -1.51 9.28
C GLY A 30 -8.36 -1.75 8.46
N VAL A 31 -7.20 -1.35 8.96
CA VAL A 31 -5.90 -1.56 8.30
C VAL A 31 -5.39 -2.96 8.59
N ALA A 32 -4.99 -3.69 7.56
CA ALA A 32 -4.38 -5.01 7.68
C ALA A 32 -2.87 -4.89 8.01
N ASP A 33 -2.54 -4.23 9.12
CA ASP A 33 -1.15 -3.87 9.46
C ASP A 33 -0.22 -5.08 9.62
N GLU A 34 -0.73 -6.22 10.10
CA GLU A 34 0.06 -7.45 10.17
C GLU A 34 0.47 -7.97 8.78
N VAL A 35 -0.42 -7.83 7.78
CA VAL A 35 -0.09 -8.17 6.39
C VAL A 35 0.94 -7.18 5.84
N TYR A 36 0.80 -5.88 6.13
CA TYR A 36 1.78 -4.88 5.72
C TYR A 36 3.15 -5.15 6.34
N ALA A 37 3.19 -5.52 7.62
CA ALA A 37 4.42 -5.93 8.30
C ALA A 37 5.06 -7.18 7.66
N ALA A 38 4.25 -8.15 7.25
CA ALA A 38 4.73 -9.35 6.56
C ALA A 38 5.30 -9.02 5.17
N ILE A 39 4.67 -8.11 4.43
CA ILE A 39 5.17 -7.61 3.14
C ILE A 39 6.52 -6.92 3.32
N GLN A 40 6.61 -6.00 4.28
CA GLN A 40 7.85 -5.30 4.61
C GLN A 40 8.97 -6.28 4.97
N ARG A 41 8.69 -7.23 5.86
CA ARG A 41 9.66 -8.24 6.29
C ARG A 41 10.13 -9.09 5.12
N SER A 42 9.22 -9.58 4.29
CA SER A 42 9.56 -10.36 3.09
C SER A 42 10.49 -9.59 2.17
N TYR A 43 10.19 -8.31 1.92
CA TYR A 43 11.04 -7.45 1.10
C TYR A 43 12.44 -7.27 1.71
N LEU A 44 12.53 -6.99 3.00
CA LEU A 44 13.81 -6.79 3.68
C LEU A 44 14.66 -8.07 3.71
N GLU A 45 14.04 -9.23 3.83
CA GLU A 45 14.72 -10.52 3.89
C GLU A 45 15.09 -11.08 2.51
N THR A 46 14.24 -10.89 1.51
CA THR A 46 14.37 -11.57 0.21
C THR A 46 14.49 -10.62 -0.99
N GLY A 47 14.17 -9.32 -0.81
CA GLY A 47 14.06 -8.36 -1.91
C GLY A 47 12.76 -8.47 -2.72
N SER A 48 11.80 -9.27 -2.27
CA SER A 48 10.49 -9.47 -2.95
C SER A 48 9.35 -9.51 -1.91
N PRO A 49 8.15 -8.99 -2.21
CA PRO A 49 7.80 -8.28 -3.45
C PRO A 49 8.49 -6.91 -3.55
N ARG A 50 8.71 -6.41 -4.75
CA ARG A 50 9.32 -5.09 -5.00
C ARG A 50 8.62 -4.37 -6.14
N ALA A 51 8.92 -3.08 -6.28
CA ALA A 51 8.40 -2.23 -7.35
C ALA A 51 6.86 -2.22 -7.40
N LEU A 52 6.21 -2.26 -6.24
CA LEU A 52 4.75 -2.26 -6.15
C LEU A 52 4.18 -0.88 -6.53
N THR A 53 2.98 -0.89 -7.10
CA THR A 53 2.10 0.27 -7.16
C THR A 53 1.06 0.14 -6.07
N VAL A 54 0.94 1.14 -5.21
CA VAL A 54 -0.04 1.15 -4.11
C VAL A 54 -1.16 2.14 -4.42
N VAL A 55 -2.41 1.73 -4.24
CA VAL A 55 -3.59 2.60 -4.34
C VAL A 55 -4.31 2.59 -3.00
N HIS A 56 -4.56 3.77 -2.44
CA HIS A 56 -5.28 3.89 -1.17
C HIS A 56 -6.15 5.15 -1.15
N ALA A 57 -7.26 5.14 -0.41
CA ALA A 57 -8.18 6.27 -0.38
C ALA A 57 -7.88 7.27 0.75
N ALA A 58 -7.49 6.79 1.93
CA ALA A 58 -7.25 7.61 3.11
C ALA A 58 -5.80 7.49 3.61
N GLY A 59 -5.43 8.30 4.60
CA GLY A 59 -4.13 8.21 5.26
C GLY A 59 -4.08 7.04 6.26
N GLN A 60 -3.71 5.87 5.81
CA GLN A 60 -3.73 4.62 6.59
C GLN A 60 -2.43 4.42 7.36
N ALA A 61 -2.11 5.33 8.26
CA ALA A 61 -0.91 5.28 9.08
C ALA A 61 -1.09 6.08 10.37
N ASN A 62 -0.14 5.95 11.29
CA ASN A 62 -0.07 6.72 12.53
C ASN A 62 1.34 7.27 12.78
N ARG A 63 2.15 7.44 11.75
CA ARG A 63 3.56 7.85 11.75
C ARG A 63 4.54 6.75 12.14
N GLN A 64 4.09 5.56 12.48
CA GLN A 64 4.93 4.43 12.87
C GLN A 64 4.65 3.16 12.07
N VAL A 65 3.38 2.87 11.84
CA VAL A 65 2.89 1.67 11.18
C VAL A 65 1.85 2.02 10.10
N GLY A 66 1.21 1.03 9.52
CA GLY A 66 0.34 1.22 8.36
C GLY A 66 1.16 1.50 7.10
N LEU A 67 0.85 2.56 6.37
CA LEU A 67 1.58 2.94 5.16
C LEU A 67 3.07 3.19 5.38
N GLU A 68 3.50 3.55 6.60
CA GLU A 68 4.93 3.69 6.92
C GLU A 68 5.73 2.42 6.68
N ARG A 69 5.10 1.25 6.73
CA ARG A 69 5.76 -0.03 6.43
C ARG A 69 6.18 -0.17 4.97
N PHE A 70 5.56 0.59 4.08
CA PHE A 70 5.92 0.63 2.67
C PHE A 70 7.04 1.64 2.35
N ALA A 71 7.53 2.37 3.35
CA ALA A 71 8.61 3.36 3.20
C ALA A 71 10.00 2.72 3.15
N GLU A 72 10.12 1.58 2.49
CA GLU A 72 11.41 0.94 2.20
C GLU A 72 11.79 1.24 0.75
N PRO A 73 12.99 1.81 0.49
CA PRO A 73 13.43 2.12 -0.86
C PRO A 73 13.36 0.90 -1.79
N GLY A 74 12.62 1.01 -2.89
CA GLY A 74 12.45 -0.07 -3.87
C GLY A 74 11.25 -1.00 -3.64
N LEU A 75 10.64 -1.01 -2.45
CA LEU A 75 9.43 -1.79 -2.19
C LEU A 75 8.25 -1.25 -3.00
N VAL A 76 8.06 0.06 -2.99
CA VAL A 76 7.03 0.77 -3.76
C VAL A 76 7.71 1.72 -4.73
N THR A 77 7.29 1.74 -5.98
CA THR A 77 7.76 2.69 -7.00
C THR A 77 6.72 3.73 -7.35
N ARG A 78 5.45 3.45 -7.08
CA ARG A 78 4.35 4.37 -7.35
C ARG A 78 3.29 4.25 -6.27
N ILE A 79 2.78 5.39 -5.80
CA ILE A 79 1.67 5.44 -4.86
C ILE A 79 0.62 6.44 -5.29
N ILE A 80 -0.64 6.03 -5.26
CA ILE A 80 -1.80 6.84 -5.62
C ILE A 80 -2.67 6.94 -4.38
N GLY A 81 -2.81 8.14 -3.84
CA GLY A 81 -3.51 8.34 -2.58
C GLY A 81 -3.96 9.77 -2.37
N SER A 82 -4.63 10.04 -1.24
CA SER A 82 -5.13 11.38 -0.92
C SER A 82 -4.11 12.25 -0.19
N HIS A 83 -3.29 11.67 0.67
CA HIS A 83 -2.20 12.34 1.39
C HIS A 83 -1.30 11.34 2.12
N TRP A 84 -0.11 11.79 2.49
CA TRP A 84 0.89 10.98 3.22
C TRP A 84 1.35 11.64 4.52
N GLY A 85 0.57 12.58 5.06
CA GLY A 85 0.91 13.31 6.29
C GLY A 85 1.06 12.45 7.53
N LEU A 86 0.46 11.25 7.54
CA LEU A 86 0.62 10.26 8.61
C LEU A 86 1.70 9.21 8.31
N ALA A 87 2.39 9.32 7.18
CA ALA A 87 3.46 8.42 6.75
C ALA A 87 4.71 9.25 6.35
N PRO A 88 5.42 9.86 7.33
CA PRO A 88 6.47 10.84 7.05
C PRO A 88 7.67 10.26 6.28
N ARG A 89 8.08 9.01 6.54
CA ARG A 89 9.16 8.37 5.78
C ARG A 89 8.78 8.14 4.32
N LEU A 90 7.54 7.71 4.08
CA LEU A 90 7.00 7.55 2.74
C LEU A 90 6.91 8.90 2.03
N GLY A 91 6.46 9.95 2.74
CA GLY A 91 6.45 11.32 2.24
C GLY A 91 7.85 11.82 1.85
N THR A 92 8.87 11.49 2.62
CA THR A 92 10.26 11.81 2.28
C THR A 92 10.69 11.10 0.99
N LEU A 93 10.40 9.82 0.84
CA LEU A 93 10.72 9.08 -0.40
C LEU A 93 10.04 9.69 -1.64
N ILE A 94 8.81 10.19 -1.49
CA ILE A 94 8.10 10.87 -2.58
C ILE A 94 8.77 12.20 -2.91
N ASN A 95 9.12 13.00 -1.90
CA ASN A 95 9.77 14.29 -2.10
C ASN A 95 11.17 14.17 -2.71
N ASP A 96 11.86 13.07 -2.45
CA ASP A 96 13.20 12.78 -2.97
C ASP A 96 13.18 11.99 -4.29
N ASP A 97 12.02 11.94 -4.96
CA ASP A 97 11.81 11.20 -6.22
C ASP A 97 12.09 9.69 -6.14
N GLY A 98 12.14 9.12 -4.95
CA GLY A 98 12.29 7.68 -4.74
C GLY A 98 11.01 6.88 -4.99
N VAL A 99 9.86 7.56 -4.91
CA VAL A 99 8.53 7.00 -5.19
C VAL A 99 7.72 8.02 -5.97
N GLU A 100 7.10 7.61 -7.07
CA GLU A 100 6.16 8.46 -7.80
C GLU A 100 4.87 8.61 -6.99
N GLY A 101 4.57 9.82 -6.51
CA GLY A 101 3.35 10.13 -5.76
C GLY A 101 2.31 10.79 -6.63
N VAL A 102 1.12 10.19 -6.72
CA VAL A 102 -0.05 10.79 -7.38
C VAL A 102 -1.10 11.11 -6.33
N CYS A 103 -1.34 12.41 -6.10
CA CYS A 103 -2.30 12.86 -5.10
C CYS A 103 -3.64 13.18 -5.77
N LEU A 104 -4.68 12.50 -5.32
CA LEU A 104 -6.06 12.69 -5.79
C LEU A 104 -6.99 12.94 -4.59
N PRO A 105 -8.08 13.68 -4.77
CA PRO A 105 -9.10 13.81 -3.73
C PRO A 105 -9.65 12.45 -3.30
N GLN A 106 -9.91 12.27 -2.02
CA GLN A 106 -10.38 10.98 -1.45
C GLN A 106 -11.65 10.45 -2.14
N GLY A 107 -12.59 11.34 -2.50
CA GLY A 107 -13.79 10.95 -3.23
C GLY A 107 -13.48 10.39 -4.63
N GLN A 108 -12.47 10.93 -5.31
CA GLN A 108 -12.00 10.42 -6.60
C GLN A 108 -11.35 9.04 -6.46
N LEU A 109 -10.60 8.80 -5.38
CA LEU A 109 -10.00 7.50 -5.09
C LEU A 109 -11.05 6.44 -4.80
N SER A 110 -12.10 6.78 -4.06
CA SER A 110 -13.24 5.88 -3.85
C SER A 110 -13.94 5.52 -5.16
N ALA A 111 -14.12 6.48 -6.06
CA ALA A 111 -14.65 6.24 -7.40
C ALA A 111 -13.71 5.38 -8.25
N LEU A 112 -12.40 5.65 -8.19
CA LEU A 112 -11.37 4.87 -8.89
C LEU A 112 -11.40 3.40 -8.47
N LEU A 113 -11.43 3.12 -7.17
CA LEU A 113 -11.48 1.74 -6.66
C LEU A 113 -12.73 0.99 -7.14
N ARG A 114 -13.89 1.67 -7.18
CA ARG A 114 -15.12 1.10 -7.74
C ARG A 114 -15.02 0.86 -9.25
N ALA A 115 -14.41 1.78 -9.98
CA ALA A 115 -14.21 1.64 -11.43
C ALA A 115 -13.31 0.44 -11.73
N ILE A 116 -12.19 0.29 -11.01
CA ILE A 116 -11.28 -0.86 -11.13
C ILE A 116 -12.03 -2.16 -10.85
N ALA A 117 -12.80 -2.22 -9.76
CA ALA A 117 -13.55 -3.42 -9.37
C ALA A 117 -14.62 -3.81 -10.39
N SER A 118 -15.21 -2.84 -11.11
CA SER A 118 -16.24 -3.07 -12.13
C SER A 118 -15.68 -3.23 -13.54
N GLY A 119 -14.35 -3.19 -13.72
CA GLY A 119 -13.71 -3.27 -15.04
C GLY A 119 -13.99 -2.07 -15.96
N ARG A 120 -14.35 -0.92 -15.40
CA ARG A 120 -14.53 0.31 -16.18
C ARG A 120 -13.18 0.99 -16.43
N PRO A 121 -13.03 1.65 -17.59
CA PRO A 121 -11.85 2.46 -17.86
C PRO A 121 -11.75 3.67 -16.95
#